data_6263247e4b622373868bd9251ea45964
#
_entry.id   6263247e4b622373868bd9251ea45964
#
_cell.length_a   1.000
_cell.length_b   1.000
_cell.length_c   1.000
_cell.angle_alpha   90.00
_cell.angle_beta   90.00
_cell.angle_gamma   90.00
#
_symmetry.space_group_name_H-M   'P 1'
#
loop_
_entity.id
_entity.type
_entity.pdbx_description
1 polymer ?
#
loop_
_entity_poly.entity_id
_entity_poly.type
_entity_poly.pdbx_seq_one_letter_code
_entity_poly.pdbx_strand_id
1 'polypeptide(L)'
;HAVLLDSAQLAKFIESAVIAARVGASKVAALERSEDALDQTALMADGTGTGGALSMSVEAGEMFELPPGYKLASWDPEYPHANFDSFLKACMRGIASGLDVAAHNLTGDMTEVNYSSARIAELAEREEWMALQSWFIAAVLRPVFREWLSIALLRGDITFPVSGKALPFDRFDKFYAAARFQGRRWQWVDPRAEVEAAQLLIENGLASRTEIAAAQGK
;
A
#
# COMPACT_ATOMS: atom_id res chain seq x y z
N HIS A 1 14.12 -1.46 1.75
CA HIS A 1 14.31 -1.55 3.21
C HIS A 1 13.71 -0.34 3.95
N ALA A 2 13.92 0.89 3.48
CA ALA A 2 13.36 2.10 4.08
C ALA A 2 11.83 2.08 4.11
N VAL A 3 11.19 1.71 3.01
CA VAL A 3 9.72 1.62 2.88
C VAL A 3 9.07 0.72 3.94
N LEU A 4 9.69 -0.43 4.24
CA LEU A 4 9.18 -1.34 5.28
C LEU A 4 9.26 -0.71 6.68
N LEU A 5 10.30 0.07 6.93
CA LEU A 5 10.47 0.78 8.21
C LEU A 5 9.43 1.90 8.32
N ASP A 6 9.27 2.69 7.26
CA ASP A 6 8.30 3.80 7.21
C ASP A 6 6.86 3.30 7.35
N SER A 7 6.51 2.19 6.70
CA SER A 7 5.18 1.59 6.83
C SER A 7 4.92 1.07 8.25
N ALA A 8 5.93 0.48 8.90
CA ALA A 8 5.81 0.01 10.28
C ALA A 8 5.66 1.17 11.27
N GLN A 9 6.38 2.28 11.07
CA GLN A 9 6.24 3.49 11.89
C GLN A 9 4.89 4.16 11.68
N LEU A 10 4.43 4.24 10.45
CA LEU A 10 3.11 4.78 10.12
C LEU A 10 1.98 3.97 10.78
N ALA A 11 2.06 2.63 10.77
CA ALA A 11 1.09 1.78 11.42
C ALA A 11 1.01 2.06 12.94
N LYS A 12 2.15 2.19 13.62
CA LYS A 12 2.21 2.56 15.03
C LYS A 12 1.68 3.96 15.31
N PHE A 13 1.94 4.90 14.42
CA PHE A 13 1.41 6.26 14.54
C PHE A 13 -0.12 6.26 14.42
N ILE A 14 -0.69 5.55 13.46
CA ILE A 14 -2.14 5.42 13.29
C ILE A 14 -2.77 4.76 14.53
N GLU A 15 -2.16 3.69 15.06
CA GLU A 15 -2.61 3.05 16.28
C GLU A 15 -2.64 4.02 17.46
N SER A 16 -1.56 4.78 17.67
CA SER A 16 -1.48 5.81 18.71
C SER A 16 -2.52 6.91 18.53
N ALA A 17 -2.78 7.32 17.28
CA ALA A 17 -3.80 8.31 16.95
C ALA A 17 -5.21 7.81 17.29
N VAL A 18 -5.52 6.55 16.98
CA VAL A 18 -6.80 5.93 17.32
C VAL A 18 -6.98 5.82 18.84
N ILE A 19 -5.93 5.45 19.57
CA ILE A 19 -5.96 5.39 21.05
C ILE A 19 -6.21 6.79 21.62
N ALA A 20 -5.46 7.82 21.14
CA ALA A 20 -5.64 9.19 21.60
C ALA A 20 -7.06 9.72 21.31
N ALA A 21 -7.60 9.45 20.12
CA ALA A 21 -8.97 9.79 19.77
C ALA A 21 -10.00 9.11 20.68
N ARG A 22 -9.77 7.84 21.02
CA ARG A 22 -10.63 7.08 21.93
C ARG A 22 -10.60 7.66 23.34
N VAL A 23 -9.41 7.99 23.86
CA VAL A 23 -9.22 8.61 25.16
C VAL A 23 -9.87 10.01 25.17
N GLY A 24 -9.68 10.81 24.13
CA GLY A 24 -10.34 12.13 24.00
C GLY A 24 -11.87 12.03 23.96
N ALA A 25 -12.41 11.02 23.26
CA ALA A 25 -13.85 10.79 23.19
C ALA A 25 -14.46 10.32 24.54
N SER A 26 -13.68 9.66 25.39
CA SER A 26 -14.14 9.22 26.72
C SER A 26 -14.25 10.35 27.75
N LYS A 27 -13.90 11.59 27.37
CA LYS A 27 -13.98 12.80 28.24
C LYS A 27 -13.43 12.57 29.65
N VAL A 28 -12.23 12.03 29.72
CA VAL A 28 -11.55 11.89 31.02
C VAL A 28 -11.16 13.27 31.55
N ALA A 29 -11.72 13.65 32.67
CA ALA A 29 -11.36 14.88 33.37
C ALA A 29 -10.43 14.53 34.53
N ALA A 30 -9.37 15.31 34.72
CA ALA A 30 -8.52 15.20 35.89
C ALA A 30 -9.02 16.17 36.97
N LEU A 31 -9.04 15.70 38.23
CA LEU A 31 -9.33 16.56 39.37
C LEU A 31 -8.02 17.18 39.86
N GLU A 32 -7.89 18.50 39.72
CA GLU A 32 -6.78 19.26 40.26
C GLU A 32 -7.14 19.78 41.65
N ARG A 33 -6.22 19.64 42.59
CA ARG A 33 -6.37 20.18 43.93
C ARG A 33 -5.96 21.66 43.91
N SER A 34 -6.84 22.53 44.36
CA SER A 34 -6.51 23.96 44.52
C SER A 34 -5.54 24.14 45.67
N GLU A 35 -4.57 25.07 45.52
CA GLU A 35 -3.58 25.40 46.57
C GLU A 35 -4.22 25.88 47.86
N ASP A 36 -5.40 26.51 47.77
CA ASP A 36 -6.16 27.00 48.93
C ASP A 36 -6.85 25.88 49.75
N ALA A 37 -6.81 24.63 49.27
CA ALA A 37 -7.50 23.51 49.88
C ALA A 37 -6.66 22.74 50.91
N LEU A 38 -5.44 23.21 51.21
CA LEU A 38 -4.53 22.51 52.11
C LEU A 38 -5.06 22.35 53.54
N ASP A 39 -6.01 23.21 53.96
CA ASP A 39 -6.48 23.24 55.37
C ASP A 39 -7.81 22.50 55.60
N GLN A 40 -8.60 22.18 54.58
CA GLN A 40 -9.93 21.56 54.73
C GLN A 40 -9.97 20.06 54.51
N THR A 41 -8.95 19.45 53.94
CA THR A 41 -8.97 18.02 53.57
C THR A 41 -8.71 17.07 54.76
N ALA A 42 -8.28 17.58 55.90
CA ALA A 42 -8.12 16.79 57.11
C ALA A 42 -9.47 16.32 57.74
N LEU A 43 -10.58 16.94 57.32
CA LEU A 43 -11.91 16.67 57.89
C LEU A 43 -12.76 15.66 57.09
N MET A 44 -12.34 15.33 55.89
CA MET A 44 -13.08 14.37 55.05
C MET A 44 -12.35 13.05 54.75
N ALA A 45 -11.21 12.84 55.40
CA ALA A 45 -10.55 11.55 55.34
C ALA A 45 -11.29 10.58 56.30
N ASP A 46 -12.14 9.76 55.78
CA ASP A 46 -12.58 8.56 56.49
C ASP A 46 -11.31 7.76 56.87
N GLY A 47 -11.08 7.64 58.14
CA GLY A 47 -9.96 7.12 58.93
C GLY A 47 -9.01 6.03 58.44
N THR A 48 -8.78 5.86 57.17
CA THR A 48 -7.75 5.00 56.59
C THR A 48 -6.73 5.82 55.82
N GLY A 49 -5.78 6.34 56.56
CA GLY A 49 -4.67 7.14 56.05
C GLY A 49 -3.92 6.47 54.89
N THR A 50 -3.57 7.28 54.00
CA THR A 50 -2.51 7.34 52.99
C THR A 50 -3.09 7.85 51.67
N GLY A 51 -2.97 9.14 51.42
CA GLY A 51 -2.99 9.77 50.11
C GLY A 51 -3.78 9.10 48.96
N GLY A 52 -5.03 8.65 49.23
CA GLY A 52 -5.83 7.97 48.23
C GLY A 52 -6.23 8.94 47.10
N ALA A 53 -5.89 8.61 45.87
CA ALA A 53 -6.39 9.32 44.72
C ALA A 53 -7.93 9.23 44.70
N LEU A 54 -8.61 10.39 44.66
CA LEU A 54 -10.05 10.42 44.50
C LEU A 54 -10.39 9.92 43.11
N SER A 55 -11.00 8.79 42.97
CA SER A 55 -11.54 8.28 41.71
C SER A 55 -13.06 8.41 41.73
N MET A 56 -13.61 9.12 40.76
CA MET A 56 -15.04 9.31 40.61
C MET A 56 -15.45 8.72 39.26
N SER A 57 -16.43 7.83 39.28
CA SER A 57 -17.05 7.33 38.04
C SER A 57 -18.19 8.26 37.68
N VAL A 58 -18.17 8.83 36.47
CA VAL A 58 -19.19 9.74 35.97
C VAL A 58 -19.82 9.12 34.73
N GLU A 59 -21.14 8.99 34.73
CA GLU A 59 -21.88 8.56 33.54
C GLU A 59 -22.14 9.74 32.59
N ALA A 60 -22.29 9.44 31.29
CA ALA A 60 -22.51 10.47 30.29
C ALA A 60 -23.84 11.18 30.54
N GLY A 61 -23.79 12.50 30.79
CA GLY A 61 -24.96 13.34 31.06
C GLY A 61 -25.27 13.56 32.54
N GLU A 62 -24.51 13.00 33.45
CA GLU A 62 -24.67 13.21 34.88
C GLU A 62 -24.08 14.56 35.32
N MET A 63 -24.87 15.32 36.13
CA MET A 63 -24.34 16.50 36.80
C MET A 63 -23.87 16.14 38.20
N PHE A 64 -22.64 16.44 38.52
CA PHE A 64 -22.06 16.17 39.83
C PHE A 64 -21.46 17.45 40.44
N GLU A 65 -21.53 17.56 41.75
CA GLU A 65 -20.85 18.59 42.53
C GLU A 65 -19.44 18.15 42.88
N LEU A 66 -18.47 19.03 42.59
CA LEU A 66 -17.09 18.80 42.98
C LEU A 66 -16.91 19.02 44.47
N PRO A 67 -16.13 18.17 45.16
CA PRO A 67 -15.78 18.41 46.56
C PRO A 67 -15.06 19.77 46.70
N PRO A 68 -15.24 20.47 47.87
CA PRO A 68 -14.58 21.75 48.04
C PRO A 68 -13.07 21.59 47.95
N GLY A 69 -12.43 22.52 47.24
CA GLY A 69 -10.99 22.51 47.00
C GLY A 69 -10.50 21.74 45.80
N TYR A 70 -11.41 21.16 44.99
CA TYR A 70 -11.03 20.54 43.74
C TYR A 70 -11.54 21.35 42.55
N LYS A 71 -10.74 21.43 41.52
CA LYS A 71 -11.11 21.98 40.20
C LYS A 71 -11.04 20.90 39.16
N LEU A 72 -11.93 20.98 38.19
CA LEU A 72 -11.90 20.10 37.03
C LEU A 72 -10.88 20.65 36.05
N ALA A 73 -9.77 19.96 35.89
CA ALA A 73 -8.87 20.21 34.80
C ALA A 73 -9.43 19.51 33.56
N SER A 74 -9.97 20.25 32.64
CA SER A 74 -10.44 19.72 31.37
C SER A 74 -9.20 19.38 30.52
N TRP A 75 -8.94 18.12 30.36
CA TRP A 75 -8.01 17.65 29.35
C TRP A 75 -8.78 17.46 28.05
N ASP A 76 -8.65 18.45 27.17
CA ASP A 76 -9.28 18.43 25.85
C ASP A 76 -8.18 18.23 24.79
N PRO A 77 -7.78 16.99 24.53
CA PRO A 77 -6.81 16.73 23.48
C PRO A 77 -7.48 17.07 22.15
N GLU A 78 -6.92 18.04 21.43
CA GLU A 78 -7.30 18.35 20.05
C GLU A 78 -6.98 17.16 19.14
N TYR A 79 -7.88 16.18 19.11
CA TYR A 79 -7.73 15.02 18.25
C TYR A 79 -9.05 14.77 17.47
N PRO A 80 -8.94 14.52 16.16
CA PRO A 80 -7.75 14.50 15.32
C PRO A 80 -7.21 15.91 15.02
N HIS A 81 -5.89 16.09 15.02
CA HIS A 81 -5.27 17.35 14.61
C HIS A 81 -5.70 17.72 13.19
N ALA A 82 -5.89 19.02 12.93
CA ALA A 82 -6.30 19.53 11.60
C ALA A 82 -5.36 19.08 10.47
N ASN A 83 -4.09 18.81 10.77
CA ASN A 83 -3.08 18.39 9.81
C ASN A 83 -2.93 16.86 9.68
N PHE A 84 -3.77 16.06 10.35
CA PHE A 84 -3.63 14.60 10.35
C PHE A 84 -3.74 14.00 8.94
N ASP A 85 -4.75 14.42 8.18
CA ASP A 85 -4.98 13.92 6.80
C ASP A 85 -3.82 14.29 5.88
N SER A 86 -3.36 15.54 5.92
CA SER A 86 -2.24 15.99 5.08
C SER A 86 -0.92 15.28 5.42
N PHE A 87 -0.67 15.01 6.70
CA PHE A 87 0.48 14.23 7.14
C PHE A 87 0.40 12.79 6.68
N LEU A 88 -0.75 12.14 6.85
CA LEU A 88 -0.98 10.77 6.40
C LEU A 88 -0.78 10.63 4.89
N LYS A 89 -1.34 11.56 4.11
CA LYS A 89 -1.15 11.60 2.65
C LYS A 89 0.32 11.77 2.26
N ALA A 90 1.06 12.63 2.96
CA ALA A 90 2.50 12.81 2.71
C ALA A 90 3.30 11.52 2.98
N CYS A 91 3.03 10.83 4.08
CA CYS A 91 3.65 9.55 4.40
C CYS A 91 3.32 8.46 3.35
N MET A 92 2.06 8.37 2.94
CA MET A 92 1.63 7.42 1.91
C MET A 92 2.28 7.69 0.55
N ARG A 93 2.45 8.97 0.17
CA ARG A 93 3.20 9.36 -1.04
C ARG A 93 4.67 8.94 -0.95
N GLY A 94 5.30 9.09 0.21
CA GLY A 94 6.67 8.62 0.45
C GLY A 94 6.80 7.11 0.29
N ILE A 95 5.88 6.33 0.86
CA ILE A 95 5.82 4.88 0.73
C ILE A 95 5.60 4.47 -0.74
N ALA A 96 4.66 5.11 -1.43
CA ALA A 96 4.37 4.85 -2.84
C ALA A 96 5.58 5.11 -3.73
N SER A 97 6.28 6.24 -3.51
CA SER A 97 7.52 6.57 -4.22
C SER A 97 8.63 5.54 -3.96
N GLY A 98 8.75 5.02 -2.76
CA GLY A 98 9.74 4.00 -2.44
C GLY A 98 9.41 2.59 -2.96
N LEU A 99 8.16 2.38 -3.41
CA LEU A 99 7.70 1.15 -4.07
C LEU A 99 7.63 1.28 -5.59
N ASP A 100 7.94 2.45 -6.15
CA ASP A 100 7.79 2.78 -7.57
C ASP A 100 6.34 2.56 -8.08
N VAL A 101 5.35 2.91 -7.22
CA VAL A 101 3.92 2.79 -7.50
C VAL A 101 3.27 4.16 -7.43
N ALA A 102 2.30 4.42 -8.28
CA ALA A 102 1.53 5.66 -8.21
C ALA A 102 0.76 5.76 -6.88
N ALA A 103 0.82 6.92 -6.21
CA ALA A 103 0.23 7.09 -4.89
C ALA A 103 -1.28 6.80 -4.86
N HIS A 104 -2.02 7.18 -5.91
CA HIS A 104 -3.45 6.90 -6.03
C HIS A 104 -3.76 5.40 -6.20
N ASN A 105 -2.85 4.62 -6.82
CA ASN A 105 -2.99 3.17 -6.92
C ASN A 105 -2.73 2.48 -5.58
N LEU A 106 -1.82 3.02 -4.76
CA LEU A 106 -1.55 2.50 -3.43
C LEU A 106 -2.68 2.81 -2.43
N THR A 107 -3.19 4.05 -2.47
CA THR A 107 -4.14 4.55 -1.47
C THR A 107 -5.60 4.40 -1.90
N GLY A 108 -5.88 4.31 -3.20
CA GLY A 108 -7.23 4.42 -3.76
C GLY A 108 -7.79 5.85 -3.73
N ASP A 109 -7.01 6.84 -3.28
CA ASP A 109 -7.44 8.24 -3.19
C ASP A 109 -7.29 8.95 -4.55
N MET A 110 -8.42 9.28 -5.15
CA MET A 110 -8.50 9.99 -6.44
C MET A 110 -8.86 11.46 -6.31
N THR A 111 -8.93 12.01 -5.10
CA THR A 111 -9.46 13.37 -4.84
C THR A 111 -8.64 14.47 -5.48
N GLU A 112 -7.32 14.32 -5.58
CA GLU A 112 -6.40 15.30 -6.19
C GLU A 112 -5.89 14.87 -7.57
N VAL A 113 -6.47 13.82 -8.15
CA VAL A 113 -6.00 13.21 -9.40
C VAL A 113 -6.93 13.60 -10.54
N ASN A 114 -6.38 14.23 -11.57
CA ASN A 114 -7.11 14.43 -12.82
C ASN A 114 -6.72 13.35 -13.85
N TYR A 115 -7.52 13.22 -14.93
CA TYR A 115 -7.31 12.20 -15.96
C TYR A 115 -5.90 12.23 -16.56
N SER A 116 -5.35 13.42 -16.83
CA SER A 116 -4.03 13.57 -17.44
C SER A 116 -2.91 13.13 -16.48
N SER A 117 -2.97 13.55 -15.23
CA SER A 117 -1.98 13.16 -14.22
C SER A 117 -2.03 11.66 -13.89
N ALA A 118 -3.24 11.09 -13.78
CA ALA A 118 -3.43 9.66 -13.61
C ALA A 118 -2.81 8.87 -14.76
N ARG A 119 -3.08 9.28 -16.00
CA ARG A 119 -2.55 8.63 -17.19
C ARG A 119 -1.02 8.63 -17.23
N ILE A 120 -0.39 9.76 -16.93
CA ILE A 120 1.08 9.88 -16.92
C ILE A 120 1.68 8.96 -15.84
N ALA A 121 1.13 8.99 -14.62
CA ALA A 121 1.58 8.15 -13.52
C ALA A 121 1.42 6.65 -13.83
N GLU A 122 0.30 6.27 -14.44
CA GLU A 122 0.03 4.88 -14.83
C GLU A 122 0.97 4.40 -15.95
N LEU A 123 1.31 5.25 -16.90
CA LEU A 123 2.27 4.90 -17.96
C LEU A 123 3.68 4.69 -17.38
N ALA A 124 4.14 5.57 -16.49
CA ALA A 124 5.43 5.43 -15.84
C ALA A 124 5.48 4.14 -14.99
N GLU A 125 4.44 3.84 -14.21
CA GLU A 125 4.35 2.61 -13.42
C GLU A 125 4.38 1.36 -14.31
N ARG A 126 3.73 1.38 -15.46
CA ARG A 126 3.76 0.27 -16.44
C ARG A 126 5.15 0.02 -17.00
N GLU A 127 5.94 1.05 -17.24
CA GLU A 127 7.33 0.90 -17.71
C GLU A 127 8.18 0.16 -16.67
N GLU A 128 8.06 0.50 -15.40
CA GLU A 128 8.74 -0.20 -14.30
C GLU A 128 8.29 -1.68 -14.21
N TRP A 129 6.99 -1.94 -14.29
CA TRP A 129 6.48 -3.31 -14.32
C TRP A 129 6.97 -4.11 -15.53
N MET A 130 7.10 -3.50 -16.71
CA MET A 130 7.66 -4.15 -17.89
C MET A 130 9.15 -4.48 -17.71
N ALA A 131 9.91 -3.58 -17.09
CA ALA A 131 11.31 -3.83 -16.76
C ALA A 131 11.46 -5.01 -15.78
N LEU A 132 10.66 -5.05 -14.70
CA LEU A 132 10.61 -6.15 -13.75
C LEU A 132 10.21 -7.49 -14.39
N GLN A 133 9.22 -7.48 -15.26
CA GLN A 133 8.81 -8.67 -16.02
C GLN A 133 9.95 -9.19 -16.90
N SER A 134 10.64 -8.29 -17.60
CA SER A 134 11.77 -8.65 -18.47
C SER A 134 12.93 -9.25 -17.67
N TRP A 135 13.23 -8.63 -16.53
CA TRP A 135 14.20 -9.15 -15.59
C TRP A 135 13.82 -10.54 -15.08
N PHE A 136 12.58 -10.72 -14.62
CA PHE A 136 12.09 -12.00 -14.08
C PHE A 136 12.11 -13.11 -15.13
N ILE A 137 11.71 -12.80 -16.37
CA ILE A 137 11.80 -13.74 -17.49
C ILE A 137 13.24 -14.16 -17.74
N ALA A 138 14.18 -13.21 -17.76
CA ALA A 138 15.58 -13.49 -18.05
C ALA A 138 16.28 -14.23 -16.90
N ALA A 139 16.06 -13.79 -15.65
CA ALA A 139 16.77 -14.30 -14.49
C ALA A 139 16.17 -15.59 -13.91
N VAL A 140 14.86 -15.81 -14.06
CA VAL A 140 14.18 -16.96 -13.44
C VAL A 140 13.56 -17.89 -14.48
N LEU A 141 12.64 -17.38 -15.33
CA LEU A 141 11.85 -18.26 -16.18
C LEU A 141 12.69 -18.97 -17.24
N ARG A 142 13.60 -18.27 -17.90
CA ARG A 142 14.46 -18.87 -18.94
C ARG A 142 15.38 -19.95 -18.40
N PRO A 143 16.13 -19.77 -17.30
CA PRO A 143 16.94 -20.84 -16.71
C PRO A 143 16.10 -22.04 -16.28
N VAL A 144 15.00 -21.82 -15.56
CA VAL A 144 14.10 -22.91 -15.12
C VAL A 144 13.55 -23.69 -16.31
N PHE A 145 13.08 -22.98 -17.34
CA PHE A 145 12.57 -23.60 -18.55
C PHE A 145 13.65 -24.41 -19.29
N ARG A 146 14.88 -23.90 -19.33
CA ARG A 146 16.02 -24.60 -19.96
C ARG A 146 16.25 -25.96 -19.34
N GLU A 147 16.35 -26.01 -18.02
CA GLU A 147 16.56 -27.26 -17.29
C GLU A 147 15.38 -28.21 -17.41
N TRP A 148 14.16 -27.68 -17.26
CA TRP A 148 12.95 -28.47 -17.46
C TRP A 148 12.85 -29.06 -18.88
N LEU A 149 13.12 -28.25 -19.91
CA LEU A 149 13.05 -28.69 -21.30
C LEU A 149 14.06 -29.81 -21.58
N SER A 150 15.29 -29.69 -21.04
CA SER A 150 16.31 -30.72 -21.22
C SER A 150 15.85 -32.06 -20.64
N ILE A 151 15.31 -32.08 -19.44
CA ILE A 151 14.81 -33.28 -18.78
C ILE A 151 13.58 -33.82 -19.52
N ALA A 152 12.66 -33.00 -19.91
CA ALA A 152 11.43 -33.39 -20.59
C ALA A 152 11.69 -34.00 -21.98
N LEU A 153 12.69 -33.48 -22.73
CA LEU A 153 13.10 -34.06 -24.00
C LEU A 153 13.83 -35.41 -23.81
N LEU A 154 14.69 -35.53 -22.81
CA LEU A 154 15.38 -36.78 -22.51
C LEU A 154 14.42 -37.90 -22.09
N ARG A 155 13.34 -37.54 -21.35
CA ARG A 155 12.30 -38.48 -20.93
C ARG A 155 11.29 -38.81 -22.04
N GLY A 156 11.27 -38.03 -23.12
CA GLY A 156 10.28 -38.18 -24.19
C GLY A 156 8.89 -37.71 -23.80
N ASP A 157 8.75 -36.89 -22.78
CA ASP A 157 7.47 -36.37 -22.27
C ASP A 157 6.79 -35.42 -23.27
N ILE A 158 7.59 -34.79 -24.16
CA ILE A 158 7.09 -33.86 -25.18
C ILE A 158 7.02 -34.55 -26.52
N THR A 159 5.84 -34.61 -27.10
CA THR A 159 5.59 -35.30 -28.36
C THR A 159 5.05 -34.37 -29.44
N PHE A 160 5.25 -34.73 -30.71
CA PHE A 160 4.62 -34.04 -31.82
C PHE A 160 3.08 -34.30 -31.80
N PRO A 161 2.24 -33.24 -31.89
CA PRO A 161 0.79 -33.38 -31.74
C PRO A 161 0.15 -34.25 -32.81
N VAL A 162 0.75 -34.37 -34.01
CA VAL A 162 0.19 -35.12 -35.12
C VAL A 162 0.70 -36.57 -35.15
N SER A 163 1.99 -36.78 -34.90
CA SER A 163 2.63 -38.12 -35.04
C SER A 163 2.78 -38.88 -33.73
N GLY A 164 2.58 -38.22 -32.57
CA GLY A 164 2.78 -38.83 -31.26
C GLY A 164 4.24 -39.19 -30.95
N LYS A 165 5.17 -38.96 -31.89
CA LYS A 165 6.61 -39.26 -31.67
C LYS A 165 7.20 -38.23 -30.73
N ALA A 166 8.13 -38.69 -29.82
CA ALA A 166 8.86 -37.83 -28.95
C ALA A 166 9.70 -36.82 -29.73
N LEU A 167 9.81 -35.59 -29.20
CA LEU A 167 10.69 -34.58 -29.77
C LEU A 167 12.14 -34.97 -29.53
N PRO A 168 13.00 -34.88 -30.57
CA PRO A 168 14.39 -35.32 -30.45
C PRO A 168 15.23 -34.31 -29.66
N PHE A 169 16.08 -34.81 -28.75
CA PHE A 169 16.93 -34.00 -27.90
C PHE A 169 18.06 -33.26 -28.68
N ASP A 170 18.49 -33.78 -29.80
CA ASP A 170 19.51 -33.17 -30.67
C ASP A 170 19.08 -31.78 -31.21
N ARG A 171 17.80 -31.47 -31.14
CA ARG A 171 17.22 -30.15 -31.52
C ARG A 171 16.86 -29.25 -30.32
N PHE A 172 17.45 -29.52 -29.18
CA PHE A 172 17.19 -28.77 -27.95
C PHE A 172 17.26 -27.23 -28.17
N ASP A 173 18.34 -26.74 -28.76
CA ASP A 173 18.56 -25.31 -28.97
C ASP A 173 17.46 -24.68 -29.85
N LYS A 174 16.99 -25.42 -30.85
CA LYS A 174 15.87 -24.95 -31.69
C LYS A 174 14.58 -24.83 -30.90
N PHE A 175 14.27 -25.81 -30.06
CA PHE A 175 13.06 -25.76 -29.21
C PHE A 175 13.17 -24.70 -28.13
N TYR A 176 14.33 -24.55 -27.52
CA TYR A 176 14.59 -23.50 -26.54
C TYR A 176 14.46 -22.09 -27.15
N ALA A 177 15.04 -21.86 -28.33
CA ALA A 177 14.95 -20.60 -29.05
C ALA A 177 13.54 -20.25 -29.53
N ALA A 178 12.73 -21.29 -29.81
CA ALA A 178 11.33 -21.10 -30.23
C ALA A 178 10.40 -20.70 -29.07
N ALA A 179 10.81 -20.94 -27.83
CA ALA A 179 10.02 -20.60 -26.67
C ALA A 179 9.89 -19.09 -26.47
N ARG A 180 8.67 -18.61 -26.37
CA ARG A 180 8.38 -17.19 -26.13
C ARG A 180 7.80 -17.02 -24.73
N PHE A 181 8.41 -16.13 -23.95
CA PHE A 181 7.92 -15.71 -22.66
C PHE A 181 7.25 -14.35 -22.82
N GLN A 182 6.03 -14.28 -22.34
CA GLN A 182 5.22 -13.09 -22.50
C GLN A 182 4.73 -12.64 -21.13
N GLY A 183 5.09 -11.43 -20.76
CA GLY A 183 4.63 -10.81 -19.54
C GLY A 183 3.15 -10.40 -19.63
N ARG A 184 2.61 -9.95 -18.49
CA ARG A 184 1.28 -9.36 -18.44
C ARG A 184 1.22 -8.14 -19.37
N ARG A 185 0.08 -7.93 -19.98
CA ARG A 185 -0.24 -6.76 -20.80
C ARG A 185 -1.29 -5.94 -20.12
N TRP A 186 -1.21 -4.65 -20.38
CA TRP A 186 -2.22 -3.72 -19.94
C TRP A 186 -3.13 -3.37 -21.11
N GLN A 187 -4.40 -3.14 -20.79
CA GLN A 187 -5.34 -2.59 -21.76
C GLN A 187 -4.92 -1.16 -22.09
N TRP A 188 -5.20 -0.74 -23.31
CA TRP A 188 -4.99 0.63 -23.70
C TRP A 188 -5.87 1.58 -22.89
N VAL A 189 -5.32 2.71 -22.51
CA VAL A 189 -6.05 3.75 -21.79
C VAL A 189 -7.06 4.42 -22.71
N ASP A 190 -6.66 4.64 -23.98
CA ASP A 190 -7.52 5.10 -25.06
C ASP A 190 -7.33 4.18 -26.28
N PRO A 191 -8.14 3.13 -26.45
CA PRO A 191 -7.98 2.17 -27.51
C PRO A 191 -8.05 2.78 -28.90
N ARG A 192 -8.84 3.83 -29.09
CA ARG A 192 -9.02 4.46 -30.40
C ARG A 192 -7.77 5.25 -30.81
N ALA A 193 -7.28 6.12 -29.95
CA ALA A 193 -6.08 6.91 -30.21
C ALA A 193 -4.84 6.01 -30.41
N GLU A 194 -4.76 4.91 -29.65
CA GLU A 194 -3.63 3.98 -29.77
C GLU A 194 -3.68 3.14 -31.05
N VAL A 195 -4.89 2.74 -31.54
CA VAL A 195 -5.03 2.09 -32.85
C VAL A 195 -4.67 3.03 -33.98
N GLU A 196 -5.12 4.29 -33.94
CA GLU A 196 -4.78 5.30 -34.92
C GLU A 196 -3.25 5.55 -34.96
N ALA A 197 -2.61 5.67 -33.80
CA ALA A 197 -1.16 5.79 -33.69
C ALA A 197 -0.42 4.56 -34.28
N ALA A 198 -0.90 3.36 -33.96
CA ALA A 198 -0.33 2.11 -34.50
C ALA A 198 -0.47 2.01 -36.02
N GLN A 199 -1.59 2.45 -36.59
CA GLN A 199 -1.78 2.53 -38.03
C GLN A 199 -0.78 3.49 -38.68
N LEU A 200 -0.60 4.68 -38.11
CA LEU A 200 0.38 5.66 -38.60
C LEU A 200 1.81 5.12 -38.53
N LEU A 201 2.18 4.40 -37.48
CA LEU A 201 3.50 3.76 -37.37
C LEU A 201 3.73 2.72 -38.46
N ILE A 202 2.73 1.92 -38.79
CA ILE A 202 2.80 0.92 -39.87
C ILE A 202 2.86 1.60 -41.24
N GLU A 203 2.03 2.61 -41.49
CA GLU A 203 1.97 3.35 -42.74
C GLU A 203 3.28 4.07 -43.04
N ASN A 204 3.94 4.64 -42.02
CA ASN A 204 5.22 5.30 -42.12
C ASN A 204 6.43 4.33 -42.09
N GLY A 205 6.22 3.03 -42.00
CA GLY A 205 7.27 2.02 -41.97
C GLY A 205 8.10 1.99 -40.66
N LEU A 206 7.63 2.62 -39.59
CA LEU A 206 8.31 2.71 -38.30
C LEU A 206 8.07 1.46 -37.42
N ALA A 207 7.01 0.70 -37.70
CA ALA A 207 6.69 -0.56 -37.02
C ALA A 207 6.07 -1.57 -37.98
N SER A 208 6.29 -2.86 -37.75
CA SER A 208 5.64 -3.91 -38.50
C SER A 208 4.31 -4.33 -37.84
N ARG A 209 3.38 -4.89 -38.62
CA ARG A 209 2.14 -5.46 -38.10
C ARG A 209 2.41 -6.58 -37.09
N THR A 210 3.45 -7.36 -37.30
CA THR A 210 3.89 -8.43 -36.40
C THR A 210 4.41 -7.90 -35.07
N GLU A 211 5.13 -6.81 -35.06
CA GLU A 211 5.58 -6.14 -33.82
C GLU A 211 4.40 -5.59 -33.05
N ILE A 212 3.47 -4.88 -33.70
CA ILE A 212 2.26 -4.37 -33.05
C ILE A 212 1.40 -5.51 -32.49
N ALA A 213 1.19 -6.60 -33.28
CA ALA A 213 0.44 -7.75 -32.83
C ALA A 213 1.16 -8.46 -31.65
N ALA A 214 2.48 -8.62 -31.74
CA ALA A 214 3.29 -9.18 -30.66
C ALA A 214 3.27 -8.29 -29.40
N ALA A 215 3.28 -6.96 -29.54
CA ALA A 215 3.11 -6.04 -28.43
C ALA A 215 1.72 -6.18 -27.78
N GLN A 216 0.71 -6.67 -28.46
CA GLN A 216 -0.64 -6.91 -27.94
C GLN A 216 -0.95 -8.36 -27.55
N GLY A 217 -0.04 -9.30 -27.75
CA GLY A 217 -0.21 -10.70 -27.36
C GLY A 217 -0.94 -11.59 -28.36
N LYS A 218 -0.94 -11.17 -29.57
CA LYS A 218 -1.54 -11.96 -30.66
C LYS A 218 -0.47 -12.63 -31.50
#